data_a79c4d20f183fdfd86a12ab9c0382258
#
_entry.id   a79c4d20f183fdfd86a12ab9c0382258
#
_cell.length_a   1.000
_cell.length_b   1.000
_cell.length_c   1.000
_cell.angle_alpha   90.00
_cell.angle_beta   90.00
_cell.angle_gamma   90.00
#
_symmetry.space_group_name_H-M   'P 1'
#
loop_
_entity.id
_entity.type
_entity.pdbx_description
1 polymer ?
#
loop_
_entity_poly.entity_id
_entity_poly.type
_entity_poly.pdbx_seq_one_letter_code
_entity_poly.pdbx_strand_id
1 'polypeptide(L)'
;MKKLLVLLILSLSLDSFSQCFIKIASGGDHSHGIKTDGTLWSWGYNSLGQLGDGTTVHKDMPSQIGTSLNWQCISAGIEHTLAIKTDGTLWAWGRNDYGMLGDGTNLSKQIPTQIGTSTNWQSISAGDFFSTAIKTDGTLWAWGINSSGQLGDGTTINRNVPTQIGSAMNWQSVSTGFSHTIAIKTNGTLWAWGSNYYGQLGDGTNIGRISPTQIGSATNWQMISAGSTHSVALKSDGTLWSWGENNYGQLGDGSNININSPNQIDSSLPWQNVTSGFYYSLAIKSDGSLWSWGRNYFGQLGDGTFVDKNTPTLISSDNNWETISAAEDHSLALKSDGSLYAWGYNYYGQLGDGTNVNKLVPTIINCSILNVSTFLDKSLIVFPNPVKTVVNIQSQNHVYITEIIDVNGREIMLTEHNKSGDLSINIEDFQNGLYFLKIKTEIGNAIIKILKE
;
A
#
# COMPACT_ATOMS: atom_id res chain seq x y z
N MET A 1 -20.76 -58.85 -19.83
CA MET A 1 -19.54 -58.00 -19.84
C MET A 1 -19.99 -56.56 -19.63
N LYS A 2 -19.94 -56.06 -18.37
CA LYS A 2 -20.24 -54.66 -18.03
C LYS A 2 -18.93 -53.89 -18.07
N LYS A 3 -18.79 -52.95 -19.01
CA LYS A 3 -17.65 -52.01 -19.06
C LYS A 3 -17.86 -50.96 -17.94
N LEU A 4 -16.95 -50.97 -16.99
CA LEU A 4 -16.85 -49.94 -15.96
C LEU A 4 -16.18 -48.71 -16.56
N LEU A 5 -16.91 -47.62 -16.71
CA LEU A 5 -16.39 -46.33 -17.14
C LEU A 5 -15.75 -45.64 -15.93
N VAL A 6 -14.45 -45.65 -15.84
CA VAL A 6 -13.72 -44.89 -14.80
C VAL A 6 -13.67 -43.45 -15.28
N LEU A 7 -14.46 -42.60 -14.66
CA LEU A 7 -14.41 -41.15 -14.85
C LEU A 7 -13.17 -40.62 -14.07
N LEU A 8 -12.10 -40.35 -14.79
CA LEU A 8 -10.93 -39.66 -14.25
C LEU A 8 -11.32 -38.19 -14.06
N ILE A 9 -11.68 -37.80 -12.85
CA ILE A 9 -11.83 -36.39 -12.47
C ILE A 9 -10.42 -35.83 -12.36
N LEU A 10 -9.94 -35.17 -13.44
CA LEU A 10 -8.80 -34.27 -13.35
C LEU A 10 -9.23 -33.12 -12.44
N SER A 11 -8.86 -33.16 -11.17
CA SER A 11 -8.82 -31.97 -10.34
C SER A 11 -7.69 -31.10 -10.88
N LEU A 12 -8.02 -30.15 -11.76
CA LEU A 12 -7.20 -28.99 -12.00
C LEU A 12 -7.07 -28.29 -10.63
N SER A 13 -5.95 -28.52 -9.92
CA SER A 13 -5.48 -27.60 -8.92
C SER A 13 -5.19 -26.30 -9.66
N LEU A 14 -6.16 -25.39 -9.66
CA LEU A 14 -5.87 -23.99 -9.83
C LEU A 14 -4.85 -23.68 -8.73
N ASP A 15 -3.58 -23.58 -9.09
CA ASP A 15 -2.60 -22.93 -8.26
C ASP A 15 -3.21 -21.56 -7.94
N SER A 16 -3.79 -21.43 -6.77
CA SER A 16 -4.12 -20.15 -6.20
C SER A 16 -2.78 -19.45 -6.06
N PHE A 17 -2.47 -18.53 -6.98
CA PHE A 17 -1.50 -17.49 -6.70
C PHE A 17 -1.89 -16.93 -5.35
N SER A 18 -1.12 -17.20 -4.31
CA SER A 18 -1.44 -16.72 -2.98
C SER A 18 -1.48 -15.21 -3.12
N GLN A 19 -2.65 -14.65 -2.90
CA GLN A 19 -2.91 -13.22 -2.93
C GLN A 19 -1.80 -12.54 -2.11
N CYS A 20 -0.90 -11.78 -2.77
CA CYS A 20 0.26 -11.24 -2.09
C CYS A 20 -0.15 -10.26 -1.01
N PHE A 21 -0.96 -9.26 -1.38
CA PHE A 21 -1.44 -8.25 -0.47
C PHE A 21 -2.95 -8.07 -0.61
N ILE A 22 -3.61 -7.77 0.50
CA ILE A 22 -5.03 -7.41 0.57
C ILE A 22 -5.24 -5.93 0.88
N LYS A 23 -4.21 -5.27 1.42
CA LYS A 23 -4.21 -3.82 1.68
C LYS A 23 -2.84 -3.25 1.40
N ILE A 24 -2.84 -2.03 0.88
CA ILE A 24 -1.65 -1.23 0.60
C ILE A 24 -1.83 0.18 1.16
N ALA A 25 -0.73 0.81 1.53
CA ALA A 25 -0.67 2.23 1.88
C ALA A 25 0.68 2.78 1.46
N SER A 26 0.68 3.98 0.90
CA SER A 26 1.87 4.71 0.50
C SER A 26 1.96 6.04 1.25
N GLY A 27 3.14 6.34 1.77
CA GLY A 27 3.46 7.60 2.45
C GLY A 27 4.29 8.54 1.56
N GLY A 28 5.16 9.37 2.12
CA GLY A 28 6.07 10.22 1.32
C GLY A 28 6.89 9.35 0.37
N ASP A 29 7.94 8.73 0.89
CA ASP A 29 8.86 7.86 0.13
C ASP A 29 8.91 6.42 0.68
N HIS A 30 7.84 5.93 1.27
CA HIS A 30 7.77 4.57 1.80
C HIS A 30 6.41 3.95 1.53
N SER A 31 6.38 2.62 1.55
CA SER A 31 5.21 1.83 1.17
C SER A 31 4.98 0.70 2.16
N HIS A 32 3.73 0.31 2.31
CA HIS A 32 3.30 -0.77 3.19
C HIS A 32 2.29 -1.68 2.52
N GLY A 33 2.23 -2.92 2.98
CA GLY A 33 1.16 -3.84 2.61
C GLY A 33 0.84 -4.84 3.72
N ILE A 34 -0.41 -5.24 3.81
CA ILE A 34 -0.87 -6.32 4.67
C ILE A 34 -1.25 -7.50 3.78
N LYS A 35 -0.69 -8.69 4.08
CA LYS A 35 -1.00 -9.93 3.37
C LYS A 35 -2.24 -10.61 3.92
N THR A 36 -2.75 -11.61 3.19
CA THR A 36 -3.92 -12.42 3.58
C THR A 36 -3.75 -13.14 4.91
N ASP A 37 -2.52 -13.45 5.30
CA ASP A 37 -2.18 -14.07 6.58
C ASP A 37 -2.12 -13.07 7.76
N GLY A 38 -2.42 -11.79 7.50
CA GLY A 38 -2.39 -10.71 8.49
C GLY A 38 -1.00 -10.19 8.82
N THR A 39 0.05 -10.59 8.08
CA THR A 39 1.41 -10.05 8.23
C THR A 39 1.53 -8.67 7.62
N LEU A 40 2.33 -7.79 8.27
CA LEU A 40 2.66 -6.45 7.79
C LEU A 40 4.01 -6.45 7.09
N TRP A 41 4.12 -5.74 5.98
CA TRP A 41 5.31 -5.58 5.16
C TRP A 41 5.55 -4.12 4.85
N SER A 42 6.82 -3.68 4.81
CA SER A 42 7.20 -2.29 4.55
C SER A 42 8.45 -2.21 3.69
N TRP A 43 8.56 -1.15 2.87
CA TRP A 43 9.73 -0.88 2.03
C TRP A 43 9.83 0.61 1.68
N GLY A 44 10.99 1.04 1.12
CA GLY A 44 11.29 2.43 0.79
C GLY A 44 12.16 3.12 1.84
N TYR A 45 11.97 4.42 1.98
CA TYR A 45 12.70 5.31 2.88
C TYR A 45 12.48 4.97 4.36
N ASN A 46 13.57 5.01 5.17
CA ASN A 46 13.52 4.59 6.58
C ASN A 46 14.40 5.42 7.53
N SER A 47 14.90 6.57 7.14
CA SER A 47 15.83 7.32 8.01
C SER A 47 15.27 7.72 9.37
N LEU A 48 13.95 7.71 9.53
CA LEU A 48 13.26 8.05 10.78
C LEU A 48 12.54 6.83 11.41
N GLY A 49 12.76 5.62 10.88
CA GLY A 49 12.16 4.39 11.38
C GLY A 49 10.73 4.14 10.91
N GLN A 50 10.28 4.83 9.84
CA GLN A 50 8.89 4.75 9.34
C GLN A 50 8.52 3.39 8.76
N LEU A 51 9.49 2.52 8.45
CA LEU A 51 9.23 1.12 8.08
C LEU A 51 8.85 0.26 9.29
N GLY A 52 9.33 0.58 10.49
CA GLY A 52 8.99 -0.14 11.72
C GLY A 52 9.78 -1.44 11.92
N ASP A 53 10.90 -1.64 11.23
CA ASP A 53 11.73 -2.85 11.28
C ASP A 53 12.82 -2.83 12.38
N GLY A 54 12.83 -1.78 13.22
CA GLY A 54 13.82 -1.57 14.28
C GLY A 54 15.12 -0.96 13.77
N THR A 55 15.19 -0.55 12.50
CA THR A 55 16.37 0.08 11.89
C THR A 55 16.04 1.45 11.29
N THR A 56 17.05 2.10 10.72
CA THR A 56 16.90 3.32 9.90
C THR A 56 17.44 3.09 8.48
N VAL A 57 17.51 1.83 8.04
CA VAL A 57 18.03 1.44 6.73
C VAL A 57 16.90 1.32 5.73
N HIS A 58 17.02 1.96 4.57
CA HIS A 58 16.07 1.85 3.46
C HIS A 58 15.96 0.40 2.96
N LYS A 59 14.81 0.03 2.43
CA LYS A 59 14.54 -1.28 1.85
C LYS A 59 14.03 -1.12 0.43
N ASP A 60 14.69 -1.70 -0.54
CA ASP A 60 14.28 -1.70 -1.95
C ASP A 60 13.32 -2.84 -2.32
N MET A 61 13.02 -3.72 -1.37
CA MET A 61 12.04 -4.80 -1.48
C MET A 61 11.15 -4.88 -0.23
N PRO A 62 9.90 -5.37 -0.38
CA PRO A 62 9.02 -5.61 0.76
C PRO A 62 9.70 -6.48 1.83
N SER A 63 9.76 -5.99 3.05
CA SER A 63 10.34 -6.65 4.22
C SER A 63 9.28 -6.81 5.32
N GLN A 64 9.17 -8.00 5.92
CA GLN A 64 8.18 -8.27 6.96
C GLN A 64 8.49 -7.51 8.25
N ILE A 65 7.47 -6.93 8.86
CA ILE A 65 7.58 -6.16 10.10
C ILE A 65 7.06 -6.99 11.27
N GLY A 66 8.02 -7.44 12.10
CA GLY A 66 7.72 -8.30 13.24
C GLY A 66 7.07 -9.63 12.84
N THR A 67 6.42 -10.29 13.81
CA THR A 67 5.82 -11.63 13.64
C THR A 67 4.30 -11.63 13.88
N SER A 68 3.67 -10.47 14.07
CA SER A 68 2.22 -10.39 14.29
C SER A 68 1.45 -10.76 13.03
N LEU A 69 0.36 -11.53 13.18
CA LEU A 69 -0.51 -12.03 12.12
C LEU A 69 -1.91 -11.39 12.17
N ASN A 70 -2.06 -10.26 12.84
CA ASN A 70 -3.36 -9.66 13.13
C ASN A 70 -3.45 -8.18 12.73
N TRP A 71 -2.66 -7.74 11.77
CA TRP A 71 -2.78 -6.40 11.22
C TRP A 71 -4.02 -6.30 10.34
N GLN A 72 -4.84 -5.26 10.56
CA GLN A 72 -6.13 -5.06 9.87
C GLN A 72 -6.14 -3.83 8.97
N CYS A 73 -5.60 -2.71 9.43
CA CYS A 73 -5.52 -1.44 8.72
C CYS A 73 -4.12 -0.86 8.80
N ILE A 74 -3.73 -0.13 7.76
CA ILE A 74 -2.47 0.59 7.67
C ILE A 74 -2.72 1.94 6.98
N SER A 75 -2.07 3.00 7.42
CA SER A 75 -2.07 4.32 6.79
C SER A 75 -0.70 4.96 7.00
N ALA A 76 -0.15 5.56 5.95
CA ALA A 76 1.16 6.17 5.97
C ALA A 76 1.05 7.68 5.72
N GLY A 77 1.69 8.47 6.57
CA GLY A 77 1.95 9.89 6.37
C GLY A 77 3.27 10.10 5.61
N ILE A 78 3.82 11.32 5.62
CA ILE A 78 5.13 11.55 4.95
C ILE A 78 6.21 10.67 5.58
N GLU A 79 6.33 10.64 6.89
CA GLU A 79 7.44 9.99 7.60
C GLU A 79 6.99 9.24 8.87
N HIS A 80 5.69 8.98 9.00
CA HIS A 80 5.15 8.17 10.09
C HIS A 80 4.09 7.20 9.57
N THR A 81 3.80 6.19 10.36
CA THR A 81 2.87 5.12 10.01
C THR A 81 1.92 4.85 11.15
N LEU A 82 0.64 4.67 10.83
CA LEU A 82 -0.42 4.24 11.73
C LEU A 82 -0.92 2.86 11.31
N ALA A 83 -1.29 2.02 12.27
CA ALA A 83 -1.93 0.75 11.99
C ALA A 83 -2.96 0.37 13.07
N ILE A 84 -3.96 -0.41 12.69
CA ILE A 84 -4.93 -1.04 13.62
C ILE A 84 -4.80 -2.54 13.48
N LYS A 85 -4.82 -3.24 14.63
CA LYS A 85 -4.91 -4.69 14.70
C LYS A 85 -6.37 -5.15 14.77
N THR A 86 -6.62 -6.44 14.50
CA THR A 86 -7.97 -7.04 14.54
C THR A 86 -8.64 -6.98 15.92
N ASP A 87 -7.86 -6.77 16.98
CA ASP A 87 -8.36 -6.53 18.34
C ASP A 87 -8.78 -5.06 18.59
N GLY A 88 -8.72 -4.22 17.56
CA GLY A 88 -9.08 -2.80 17.61
C GLY A 88 -8.04 -1.91 18.29
N THR A 89 -6.83 -2.40 18.58
CA THR A 89 -5.74 -1.58 19.14
C THR A 89 -5.06 -0.72 18.07
N LEU A 90 -4.69 0.53 18.44
CA LEU A 90 -3.97 1.47 17.59
C LEU A 90 -2.46 1.37 17.82
N TRP A 91 -1.69 1.42 16.75
CA TRP A 91 -0.23 1.36 16.74
C TRP A 91 0.34 2.47 15.84
N ALA A 92 1.51 3.03 16.22
CA ALA A 92 2.19 4.06 15.45
C ALA A 92 3.71 3.92 15.54
N TRP A 93 4.43 4.38 14.49
CA TRP A 93 5.90 4.43 14.44
C TRP A 93 6.38 5.41 13.36
N GLY A 94 7.69 5.65 13.30
CA GLY A 94 8.32 6.65 12.45
C GLY A 94 8.58 7.95 13.21
N ARG A 95 8.56 9.06 12.47
CA ARG A 95 8.81 10.42 12.98
C ARG A 95 7.76 10.86 14.01
N ASN A 96 8.20 11.65 15.03
CA ASN A 96 7.30 12.12 16.10
C ASN A 96 7.56 13.55 16.61
N ASP A 97 8.27 14.39 15.88
CA ASP A 97 8.69 15.73 16.35
C ASP A 97 7.50 16.63 16.77
N TYR A 98 6.33 16.41 16.18
CA TYR A 98 5.11 17.19 16.48
C TYR A 98 4.06 16.37 17.25
N GLY A 99 4.43 15.16 17.73
CA GLY A 99 3.50 14.28 18.46
C GLY A 99 2.56 13.47 17.53
N MET A 100 2.90 13.30 16.25
CA MET A 100 2.03 12.61 15.28
C MET A 100 1.85 11.11 15.57
N LEU A 101 2.67 10.50 16.43
CA LEU A 101 2.46 9.11 16.87
C LEU A 101 1.36 9.01 17.95
N GLY A 102 1.14 10.07 18.74
CA GLY A 102 0.10 10.07 19.78
C GLY A 102 0.47 9.31 21.06
N ASP A 103 1.74 9.02 21.29
CA ASP A 103 2.22 8.26 22.45
C ASP A 103 2.50 9.11 23.71
N GLY A 104 2.16 10.41 23.67
CA GLY A 104 2.43 11.38 24.73
C GLY A 104 3.84 11.96 24.69
N THR A 105 4.66 11.56 23.72
CA THR A 105 6.04 12.06 23.55
C THR A 105 6.21 12.78 22.20
N ASN A 106 7.41 13.31 21.97
CA ASN A 106 7.84 13.83 20.68
C ASN A 106 9.11 13.07 20.20
N LEU A 107 9.22 11.79 20.58
CA LEU A 107 10.35 10.94 20.25
C LEU A 107 9.96 9.92 19.17
N SER A 108 10.67 9.91 18.05
CA SER A 108 10.46 8.96 16.95
C SER A 108 10.61 7.50 17.42
N LYS A 109 9.90 6.58 16.80
CA LYS A 109 9.91 5.15 17.11
C LYS A 109 10.29 4.36 15.87
N GLN A 110 11.22 3.44 15.99
CA GLN A 110 11.67 2.57 14.89
C GLN A 110 10.91 1.25 14.81
N ILE A 111 10.02 0.98 15.77
CA ILE A 111 9.19 -0.23 15.84
C ILE A 111 7.74 0.14 16.10
N PRO A 112 6.78 -0.66 15.65
CA PRO A 112 5.38 -0.48 16.01
C PRO A 112 5.18 -0.37 17.52
N THR A 113 4.61 0.76 17.95
CA THR A 113 4.36 1.09 19.35
C THR A 113 2.87 1.27 19.57
N GLN A 114 2.28 0.59 20.56
CA GLN A 114 0.86 0.69 20.86
C GLN A 114 0.52 2.06 21.45
N ILE A 115 -0.57 2.67 20.96
CA ILE A 115 -1.03 3.99 21.36
C ILE A 115 -2.24 3.86 22.30
N GLY A 116 -1.99 4.13 23.58
CA GLY A 116 -3.01 3.97 24.62
C GLY A 116 -3.49 2.52 24.78
N THR A 117 -4.64 2.35 25.43
CA THR A 117 -5.23 1.05 25.77
C THR A 117 -6.59 0.79 25.13
N SER A 118 -7.10 1.73 24.31
CA SER A 118 -8.39 1.57 23.63
C SER A 118 -8.34 0.43 22.61
N THR A 119 -9.42 -0.35 22.52
CA THR A 119 -9.58 -1.50 21.63
C THR A 119 -10.77 -1.33 20.66
N ASN A 120 -11.17 -0.08 20.41
CA ASN A 120 -12.32 0.23 19.57
C ASN A 120 -11.97 1.19 18.41
N TRP A 121 -10.71 1.23 17.99
CA TRP A 121 -10.33 1.97 16.81
C TRP A 121 -10.80 1.24 15.55
N GLN A 122 -11.44 1.99 14.62
CA GLN A 122 -12.07 1.44 13.42
C GLN A 122 -11.35 1.84 12.13
N SER A 123 -11.00 3.12 12.00
CA SER A 123 -10.31 3.65 10.84
C SER A 123 -9.29 4.71 11.21
N ILE A 124 -8.27 4.88 10.36
CA ILE A 124 -7.14 5.79 10.55
C ILE A 124 -6.84 6.52 9.26
N SER A 125 -6.34 7.75 9.37
CA SER A 125 -5.73 8.47 8.26
C SER A 125 -4.52 9.25 8.78
N ALA A 126 -3.36 8.98 8.20
CA ALA A 126 -2.12 9.69 8.46
C ALA A 126 -1.93 10.77 7.40
N GLY A 127 -1.90 12.03 7.82
CA GLY A 127 -1.51 13.18 7.00
C GLY A 127 0.01 13.37 7.04
N ASP A 128 0.50 14.52 6.59
CA ASP A 128 1.95 14.73 6.50
C ASP A 128 2.61 14.67 7.89
N PHE A 129 2.09 15.44 8.85
CA PHE A 129 2.63 15.52 10.21
C PHE A 129 1.55 15.49 11.30
N PHE A 130 0.39 14.94 10.98
CA PHE A 130 -0.69 14.74 11.92
C PHE A 130 -1.46 13.47 11.59
N SER A 131 -2.28 13.05 12.52
CA SER A 131 -2.99 11.78 12.46
C SER A 131 -4.44 11.98 12.86
N THR A 132 -5.33 11.24 12.25
CA THR A 132 -6.75 11.16 12.61
C THR A 132 -7.20 9.71 12.71
N ALA A 133 -8.22 9.46 13.53
CA ALA A 133 -8.85 8.15 13.63
C ALA A 133 -10.32 8.26 14.02
N ILE A 134 -11.12 7.29 13.62
CA ILE A 134 -12.51 7.13 14.02
C ILE A 134 -12.63 5.84 14.85
N LYS A 135 -13.37 5.92 15.96
CA LYS A 135 -13.71 4.77 16.78
C LYS A 135 -15.03 4.13 16.33
N THR A 136 -15.29 2.89 16.76
CA THR A 136 -16.52 2.14 16.43
C THR A 136 -17.79 2.80 16.94
N ASP A 137 -17.70 3.72 17.91
CA ASP A 137 -18.80 4.54 18.38
C ASP A 137 -19.06 5.77 17.50
N GLY A 138 -18.32 5.95 16.41
CA GLY A 138 -18.43 7.07 15.48
C GLY A 138 -17.78 8.36 15.95
N THR A 139 -17.01 8.34 17.03
CA THR A 139 -16.24 9.52 17.50
C THR A 139 -14.97 9.72 16.67
N LEU A 140 -14.65 10.99 16.35
CA LEU A 140 -13.43 11.40 15.63
C LEU A 140 -12.36 11.87 16.61
N TRP A 141 -11.12 11.48 16.35
CA TRP A 141 -9.93 11.81 17.14
C TRP A 141 -8.82 12.32 16.22
N ALA A 142 -8.01 13.29 16.71
CA ALA A 142 -6.89 13.85 15.96
C ALA A 142 -5.71 14.19 16.88
N TRP A 143 -4.48 14.12 16.35
CA TRP A 143 -3.24 14.48 17.06
C TRP A 143 -2.11 14.78 16.08
N GLY A 144 -1.01 15.38 16.53
CA GLY A 144 0.11 15.85 15.74
C GLY A 144 0.14 17.37 15.60
N ILE A 145 0.69 17.86 14.49
CA ILE A 145 0.77 19.29 14.19
C ILE A 145 -0.61 19.91 14.01
N ASN A 146 -0.78 21.17 14.49
CA ASN A 146 -2.06 21.88 14.41
C ASN A 146 -1.93 23.37 14.04
N SER A 147 -0.80 23.80 13.49
CA SER A 147 -0.55 25.23 13.20
C SER A 147 -1.58 25.88 12.26
N SER A 148 -2.26 25.08 11.44
CA SER A 148 -3.31 25.52 10.51
C SER A 148 -4.73 25.14 11.01
N GLY A 149 -4.87 24.58 12.21
CA GLY A 149 -6.15 24.08 12.73
C GLY A 149 -6.59 22.75 12.10
N GLN A 150 -5.65 22.00 11.52
CA GLN A 150 -5.93 20.73 10.81
C GLN A 150 -6.43 19.61 11.70
N LEU A 151 -6.25 19.69 13.03
CA LEU A 151 -6.87 18.77 13.98
C LEU A 151 -8.37 19.01 14.17
N GLY A 152 -8.83 20.27 14.00
CA GLY A 152 -10.26 20.62 14.14
C GLY A 152 -10.75 20.73 15.59
N ASP A 153 -9.88 20.86 16.57
CA ASP A 153 -10.22 20.96 18.00
C ASP A 153 -10.59 22.40 18.45
N GLY A 154 -10.71 23.34 17.53
CA GLY A 154 -10.98 24.75 17.80
C GLY A 154 -9.74 25.55 18.21
N THR A 155 -8.55 24.96 18.11
CA THR A 155 -7.27 25.62 18.43
C THR A 155 -6.25 25.46 17.30
N THR A 156 -5.08 26.06 17.49
CA THR A 156 -3.90 25.84 16.63
C THR A 156 -2.74 25.22 17.43
N ILE A 157 -3.07 24.50 18.51
CA ILE A 157 -2.08 23.90 19.41
C ILE A 157 -1.88 22.44 19.05
N ASN A 158 -0.62 22.02 18.87
CA ASN A 158 -0.27 20.61 18.60
C ASN A 158 -0.74 19.70 19.74
N ARG A 159 -1.09 18.47 19.40
CA ARG A 159 -1.48 17.41 20.36
C ARG A 159 -0.56 16.22 20.21
N ASN A 160 0.07 15.76 21.27
CA ASN A 160 0.91 14.55 21.23
C ASN A 160 0.19 13.31 21.79
N VAL A 161 -1.11 13.41 22.02
CA VAL A 161 -2.01 12.28 22.35
C VAL A 161 -3.30 12.40 21.54
N PRO A 162 -3.96 11.27 21.19
CA PRO A 162 -5.27 11.30 20.55
C PRO A 162 -6.25 12.17 21.34
N THR A 163 -6.78 13.21 20.69
CA THR A 163 -7.72 14.19 21.26
C THR A 163 -9.04 14.11 20.51
N GLN A 164 -10.16 13.96 21.22
CA GLN A 164 -11.48 13.86 20.61
C GLN A 164 -11.90 15.19 19.97
N ILE A 165 -12.43 15.14 18.76
CA ILE A 165 -12.85 16.32 17.99
C ILE A 165 -14.37 16.50 18.10
N GLY A 166 -14.77 17.47 18.93
CA GLY A 166 -16.18 17.72 19.22
C GLY A 166 -16.87 16.54 19.92
N SER A 167 -18.19 16.55 19.93
CA SER A 167 -19.03 15.53 20.57
C SER A 167 -19.84 14.68 19.58
N ALA A 168 -19.65 14.88 18.27
CA ALA A 168 -20.39 14.09 17.27
C ALA A 168 -19.94 12.62 17.26
N MET A 169 -20.91 11.70 17.16
CA MET A 169 -20.73 10.25 17.17
C MET A 169 -21.23 9.61 15.86
N ASN A 170 -21.12 10.33 14.76
CA ASN A 170 -21.62 9.90 13.46
C ASN A 170 -20.61 10.13 12.33
N TRP A 171 -19.32 10.16 12.65
CA TRP A 171 -18.29 10.20 11.63
C TRP A 171 -18.15 8.81 10.99
N GLN A 172 -18.13 8.77 9.63
CA GLN A 172 -18.05 7.56 8.84
C GLN A 172 -16.66 7.35 8.25
N SER A 173 -16.07 8.42 7.68
CA SER A 173 -14.75 8.40 7.09
C SER A 173 -14.04 9.74 7.28
N VAL A 174 -12.71 9.70 7.31
CA VAL A 174 -11.83 10.86 7.41
C VAL A 174 -10.63 10.65 6.49
N SER A 175 -10.18 11.72 5.84
CA SER A 175 -8.96 11.76 5.03
C SER A 175 -8.18 13.02 5.32
N THR A 176 -6.86 12.88 5.42
CA THR A 176 -5.92 13.92 5.82
C THR A 176 -4.94 14.24 4.69
N GLY A 177 -4.79 15.53 4.38
CA GLY A 177 -3.77 16.04 3.46
C GLY A 177 -2.55 16.61 4.19
N PHE A 178 -1.85 17.57 3.55
CA PHE A 178 -0.69 18.24 4.16
C PHE A 178 -1.08 19.03 5.42
N SER A 179 -2.09 19.87 5.35
CA SER A 179 -2.54 20.73 6.45
C SER A 179 -4.05 20.92 6.47
N HIS A 180 -4.83 20.02 5.88
CA HIS A 180 -6.27 20.04 5.92
C HIS A 180 -6.83 18.64 6.12
N THR A 181 -8.06 18.57 6.58
CA THR A 181 -8.81 17.35 6.83
C THR A 181 -10.17 17.45 6.17
N ILE A 182 -10.60 16.40 5.52
CA ILE A 182 -11.96 16.23 5.00
C ILE A 182 -12.58 14.97 5.62
N ALA A 183 -13.89 15.00 5.86
CA ALA A 183 -14.60 13.89 6.50
C ALA A 183 -16.04 13.76 5.99
N ILE A 184 -16.59 12.55 6.05
CA ILE A 184 -18.00 12.27 5.76
C ILE A 184 -18.68 11.78 7.04
N LYS A 185 -19.88 12.24 7.31
CA LYS A 185 -20.76 11.70 8.34
C LYS A 185 -21.67 10.61 7.79
N THR A 186 -22.23 9.77 8.66
CA THR A 186 -23.13 8.65 8.29
C THR A 186 -24.39 9.07 7.53
N ASN A 187 -24.75 10.35 7.59
CA ASN A 187 -25.84 10.93 6.81
C ASN A 187 -25.39 11.42 5.41
N GLY A 188 -24.17 11.08 4.99
CA GLY A 188 -23.62 11.43 3.68
C GLY A 188 -23.18 12.89 3.51
N THR A 189 -23.13 13.72 4.57
CA THR A 189 -22.67 15.10 4.50
C THR A 189 -21.15 15.21 4.52
N LEU A 190 -20.59 16.14 3.73
CA LEU A 190 -19.16 16.42 3.64
C LEU A 190 -18.78 17.56 4.62
N TRP A 191 -17.63 17.41 5.27
CA TRP A 191 -17.07 18.35 6.23
C TRP A 191 -15.58 18.55 5.95
N ALA A 192 -15.05 19.77 6.20
CA ALA A 192 -13.63 20.09 6.00
C ALA A 192 -13.14 21.12 7.03
N TRP A 193 -11.83 21.09 7.35
CA TRP A 193 -11.15 22.03 8.23
C TRP A 193 -9.64 22.01 8.01
N GLY A 194 -8.91 22.96 8.61
CA GLY A 194 -7.48 23.18 8.43
C GLY A 194 -7.19 24.33 7.48
N SER A 195 -6.07 24.25 6.78
CA SER A 195 -5.63 25.22 5.78
C SER A 195 -6.58 25.29 4.59
N ASN A 196 -6.78 26.49 4.05
CA ASN A 196 -7.64 26.74 2.89
C ASN A 196 -7.04 27.73 1.88
N TYR A 197 -5.73 27.92 1.87
CA TYR A 197 -5.08 28.92 1.03
C TYR A 197 -5.38 28.75 -0.46
N TYR A 198 -5.51 27.52 -0.92
CA TYR A 198 -5.83 27.15 -2.30
C TYR A 198 -7.31 26.80 -2.52
N GLY A 199 -8.16 26.94 -1.50
CA GLY A 199 -9.56 26.53 -1.58
C GLY A 199 -9.78 25.03 -1.32
N GLN A 200 -8.81 24.32 -0.75
CA GLN A 200 -8.86 22.87 -0.53
C GLN A 200 -9.94 22.39 0.42
N LEU A 201 -10.57 23.27 1.22
CA LEU A 201 -11.74 22.94 2.02
C LEU A 201 -13.03 22.86 1.21
N GLY A 202 -13.13 23.61 0.12
CA GLY A 202 -14.31 23.60 -0.74
C GLY A 202 -15.51 24.39 -0.21
N ASP A 203 -15.31 25.30 0.74
CA ASP A 203 -16.39 26.10 1.37
C ASP A 203 -16.73 27.39 0.59
N GLY A 204 -16.19 27.57 -0.61
CA GLY A 204 -16.35 28.77 -1.45
C GLY A 204 -15.43 29.92 -1.04
N THR A 205 -14.55 29.72 -0.06
CA THR A 205 -13.60 30.73 0.41
C THR A 205 -12.16 30.24 0.31
N ASN A 206 -11.20 31.10 0.66
CA ASN A 206 -9.80 30.74 0.86
C ASN A 206 -9.36 30.98 2.33
N ILE A 207 -10.32 30.87 3.25
CA ILE A 207 -10.10 31.12 4.68
C ILE A 207 -10.07 29.78 5.42
N GLY A 208 -8.96 29.48 6.14
CA GLY A 208 -8.83 28.26 6.96
C GLY A 208 -9.88 28.15 8.05
N ARG A 209 -10.17 26.94 8.47
CA ARG A 209 -11.11 26.60 9.54
C ARG A 209 -10.41 25.79 10.64
N ILE A 210 -10.56 26.22 11.87
CA ILE A 210 -9.96 25.51 13.01
C ILE A 210 -10.90 24.46 13.64
N SER A 211 -12.11 24.32 13.08
CA SER A 211 -13.13 23.34 13.50
C SER A 211 -13.85 22.76 12.29
N PRO A 212 -14.40 21.53 12.38
CA PRO A 212 -15.17 20.92 11.32
C PRO A 212 -16.28 21.84 10.80
N THR A 213 -16.26 22.15 9.51
CA THR A 213 -17.22 23.01 8.80
C THR A 213 -17.89 22.19 7.71
N GLN A 214 -19.23 22.22 7.65
CA GLN A 214 -19.97 21.48 6.60
C GLN A 214 -19.79 22.14 5.24
N ILE A 215 -19.55 21.33 4.21
CA ILE A 215 -19.34 21.76 2.82
C ILE A 215 -20.60 21.49 2.00
N GLY A 216 -21.28 22.57 1.65
CA GLY A 216 -22.55 22.48 0.92
C GLY A 216 -23.65 21.74 1.68
N SER A 217 -24.71 21.36 0.95
CA SER A 217 -25.90 20.68 1.53
C SER A 217 -26.11 19.27 0.99
N ALA A 218 -25.23 18.76 0.11
CA ALA A 218 -25.37 17.42 -0.43
C ALA A 218 -25.19 16.34 0.66
N THR A 219 -25.97 15.25 0.56
CA THR A 219 -26.03 14.14 1.53
C THR A 219 -25.73 12.78 0.89
N ASN A 220 -25.04 12.80 -0.25
CA ASN A 220 -24.72 11.59 -1.02
C ASN A 220 -23.21 11.42 -1.25
N TRP A 221 -22.38 12.06 -0.44
CA TRP A 221 -20.93 11.82 -0.48
C TRP A 221 -20.60 10.44 0.06
N GLN A 222 -19.78 9.67 -0.67
CA GLN A 222 -19.47 8.28 -0.36
C GLN A 222 -17.98 8.03 -0.10
N MET A 223 -17.09 8.65 -0.87
CA MET A 223 -15.65 8.49 -0.75
C MET A 223 -14.95 9.84 -0.84
N ILE A 224 -13.85 9.96 -0.10
CA ILE A 224 -13.02 11.17 -0.05
C ILE A 224 -11.56 10.81 -0.03
N SER A 225 -10.73 11.65 -0.64
CA SER A 225 -9.28 11.61 -0.49
C SER A 225 -8.72 13.03 -0.52
N ALA A 226 -7.92 13.36 0.49
CA ALA A 226 -7.20 14.62 0.58
C ALA A 226 -5.77 14.42 0.06
N GLY A 227 -5.39 15.17 -0.98
CA GLY A 227 -4.00 15.31 -1.40
C GLY A 227 -3.25 16.34 -0.57
N SER A 228 -2.09 16.80 -1.02
CA SER A 228 -1.34 17.84 -0.28
C SER A 228 -2.18 19.08 -0.08
N THR A 229 -2.71 19.65 -1.17
CA THR A 229 -3.42 20.92 -1.20
C THR A 229 -4.66 20.91 -2.09
N HIS A 230 -5.12 19.71 -2.47
CA HIS A 230 -6.39 19.53 -3.19
C HIS A 230 -7.20 18.42 -2.54
N SER A 231 -8.45 18.32 -2.90
CA SER A 231 -9.38 17.32 -2.41
C SER A 231 -10.13 16.68 -3.57
N VAL A 232 -10.35 15.37 -3.49
CA VAL A 232 -11.20 14.65 -4.43
C VAL A 232 -12.25 13.84 -3.68
N ALA A 233 -13.42 13.64 -4.29
CA ALA A 233 -14.50 12.89 -3.68
C ALA A 233 -15.39 12.21 -4.72
N LEU A 234 -16.01 11.11 -4.32
CA LEU A 234 -17.06 10.43 -5.08
C LEU A 234 -18.41 10.58 -4.37
N LYS A 235 -19.46 10.76 -5.15
CA LYS A 235 -20.84 10.60 -4.69
C LYS A 235 -21.35 9.20 -4.97
N SER A 236 -22.43 8.80 -4.30
CA SER A 236 -23.05 7.47 -4.43
C SER A 236 -23.65 7.20 -5.82
N ASP A 237 -23.79 8.23 -6.65
CA ASP A 237 -24.17 8.12 -8.07
C ASP A 237 -22.98 7.86 -9.00
N GLY A 238 -21.75 7.70 -8.44
CA GLY A 238 -20.52 7.47 -9.16
C GLY A 238 -19.90 8.73 -9.79
N THR A 239 -20.41 9.92 -9.48
CA THR A 239 -19.82 11.18 -9.98
C THR A 239 -18.56 11.54 -9.20
N LEU A 240 -17.53 12.01 -9.93
CA LEU A 240 -16.23 12.43 -9.39
C LEU A 240 -16.18 13.95 -9.27
N TRP A 241 -15.67 14.43 -8.14
CA TRP A 241 -15.59 15.83 -7.78
C TRP A 241 -14.20 16.16 -7.26
N SER A 242 -13.67 17.35 -7.58
CA SER A 242 -12.38 17.84 -7.12
C SER A 242 -12.39 19.34 -6.83
N TRP A 243 -11.51 19.79 -5.94
CA TRP A 243 -11.33 21.20 -5.58
C TRP A 243 -9.99 21.41 -4.88
N GLY A 244 -9.56 22.68 -4.77
CA GLY A 244 -8.29 23.09 -4.18
C GLY A 244 -7.28 23.56 -5.22
N GLU A 245 -6.01 23.28 -4.98
CA GLU A 245 -4.90 23.63 -5.88
C GLU A 245 -4.96 22.86 -7.20
N ASN A 246 -4.61 23.57 -8.32
CA ASN A 246 -4.65 22.98 -9.67
C ASN A 246 -3.45 23.37 -10.56
N ASN A 247 -2.34 23.79 -9.99
CA ASN A 247 -1.19 24.28 -10.77
C ASN A 247 -0.63 23.24 -11.75
N TYR A 248 -0.80 21.93 -11.46
CA TYR A 248 -0.35 20.80 -12.27
C TYR A 248 -1.51 20.07 -12.96
N GLY A 249 -2.73 20.60 -12.90
CA GLY A 249 -3.91 19.90 -13.42
C GLY A 249 -4.45 18.79 -12.52
N GLN A 250 -4.08 18.75 -11.23
CA GLN A 250 -4.46 17.72 -10.29
C GLN A 250 -5.97 17.62 -10.00
N LEU A 251 -6.76 18.64 -10.39
CA LEU A 251 -8.21 18.58 -10.33
C LEU A 251 -8.83 17.80 -11.49
N GLY A 252 -8.16 17.72 -12.65
CA GLY A 252 -8.63 16.95 -13.80
C GLY A 252 -9.78 17.59 -14.59
N ASP A 253 -10.01 18.88 -14.43
CA ASP A 253 -11.10 19.64 -15.05
C ASP A 253 -10.75 20.26 -16.42
N GLY A 254 -9.55 19.96 -16.94
CA GLY A 254 -9.02 20.50 -18.19
C GLY A 254 -8.34 21.87 -18.04
N SER A 255 -8.30 22.42 -16.82
CA SER A 255 -7.64 23.69 -16.52
C SER A 255 -6.42 23.50 -15.61
N ASN A 256 -5.74 24.62 -15.30
CA ASN A 256 -4.72 24.71 -14.26
C ASN A 256 -5.09 25.85 -13.28
N ILE A 257 -6.40 26.02 -13.02
CA ILE A 257 -6.93 27.10 -12.17
C ILE A 257 -7.46 26.47 -10.87
N ASN A 258 -7.05 27.04 -9.73
CA ASN A 258 -7.54 26.62 -8.41
C ASN A 258 -9.04 26.84 -8.27
N ILE A 259 -9.75 25.90 -7.64
CA ILE A 259 -11.19 25.95 -7.43
C ILE A 259 -11.48 25.78 -5.93
N ASN A 260 -12.23 26.72 -5.33
CA ASN A 260 -12.49 26.74 -3.89
C ASN A 260 -13.86 26.14 -3.50
N SER A 261 -14.52 25.42 -4.39
CA SER A 261 -15.77 24.69 -4.15
C SER A 261 -15.77 23.38 -4.91
N PRO A 262 -16.45 22.32 -4.44
CA PRO A 262 -16.52 21.07 -5.16
C PRO A 262 -16.98 21.27 -6.61
N ASN A 263 -16.15 20.85 -7.56
CA ASN A 263 -16.38 20.92 -9.00
C ASN A 263 -16.45 19.50 -9.58
N GLN A 264 -17.53 19.19 -10.31
CA GLN A 264 -17.69 17.88 -10.95
C GLN A 264 -16.76 17.79 -12.15
N ILE A 265 -16.02 16.68 -12.22
CA ILE A 265 -15.15 16.35 -13.34
C ILE A 265 -15.69 15.09 -14.01
N ASP A 266 -15.47 14.94 -15.31
CA ASP A 266 -15.88 13.82 -16.17
C ASP A 266 -17.23 13.15 -15.80
N SER A 267 -18.16 13.16 -16.73
CA SER A 267 -19.49 12.55 -16.58
C SER A 267 -19.68 11.25 -17.39
N SER A 268 -18.59 10.66 -17.94
CA SER A 268 -18.71 9.62 -18.98
C SER A 268 -19.10 8.24 -18.45
N LEU A 269 -18.47 7.77 -17.36
CA LEU A 269 -18.76 6.48 -16.70
C LEU A 269 -18.64 6.65 -15.18
N PRO A 270 -19.40 5.87 -14.38
CA PRO A 270 -19.29 5.93 -12.93
C PRO A 270 -17.87 5.59 -12.46
N TRP A 271 -17.37 6.40 -11.53
CA TRP A 271 -16.14 6.14 -10.83
C TRP A 271 -16.39 5.29 -9.59
N GLN A 272 -15.49 4.36 -9.30
CA GLN A 272 -15.61 3.41 -8.19
C GLN A 272 -14.64 3.68 -7.05
N ASN A 273 -13.43 4.12 -7.36
CA ASN A 273 -12.39 4.37 -6.38
C ASN A 273 -11.58 5.61 -6.77
N VAL A 274 -11.11 6.38 -5.79
CA VAL A 274 -10.26 7.55 -6.01
C VAL A 274 -9.29 7.73 -4.85
N THR A 275 -8.06 8.14 -5.16
CA THR A 275 -7.03 8.52 -4.19
C THR A 275 -6.23 9.71 -4.72
N SER A 276 -5.72 10.52 -3.81
CA SER A 276 -4.91 11.69 -4.12
C SER A 276 -3.51 11.52 -3.59
N GLY A 277 -2.52 11.78 -4.43
CA GLY A 277 -1.14 11.99 -4.02
C GLY A 277 -0.86 13.47 -3.70
N PHE A 278 0.41 13.86 -3.72
CA PHE A 278 0.79 15.24 -3.37
C PHE A 278 0.15 16.25 -4.34
N TYR A 279 0.37 16.09 -5.66
CA TYR A 279 -0.15 16.98 -6.72
C TYR A 279 -0.72 16.18 -7.89
N TYR A 280 -1.22 14.98 -7.66
CA TYR A 280 -1.83 14.14 -8.68
C TYR A 280 -2.96 13.31 -8.08
N SER A 281 -3.75 12.71 -8.93
CA SER A 281 -4.89 11.89 -8.54
C SER A 281 -4.90 10.59 -9.34
N LEU A 282 -5.33 9.52 -8.70
CA LEU A 282 -5.60 8.21 -9.32
C LEU A 282 -7.06 7.85 -9.12
N ALA A 283 -7.64 7.15 -10.07
CA ALA A 283 -9.01 6.64 -9.93
C ALA A 283 -9.21 5.33 -10.70
N ILE A 284 -10.21 4.55 -10.27
CA ILE A 284 -10.69 3.36 -10.95
C ILE A 284 -12.14 3.62 -11.36
N LYS A 285 -12.49 3.35 -12.63
CA LYS A 285 -13.88 3.37 -13.10
C LYS A 285 -14.60 2.06 -12.79
N SER A 286 -15.92 2.07 -12.89
CA SER A 286 -16.77 0.89 -12.62
C SER A 286 -16.52 -0.29 -13.57
N ASP A 287 -15.84 -0.06 -14.69
CA ASP A 287 -15.38 -1.10 -15.61
C ASP A 287 -14.02 -1.72 -15.19
N GLY A 288 -13.45 -1.28 -14.08
CA GLY A 288 -12.17 -1.74 -13.54
C GLY A 288 -10.94 -1.10 -14.18
N SER A 289 -11.08 -0.13 -15.10
CA SER A 289 -9.97 0.58 -15.75
C SER A 289 -9.29 1.59 -14.81
N LEU A 290 -7.97 1.75 -14.94
CA LEU A 290 -7.13 2.64 -14.13
C LEU A 290 -6.86 3.95 -14.86
N TRP A 291 -7.02 5.07 -14.14
CA TRP A 291 -6.87 6.43 -14.64
C TRP A 291 -6.02 7.28 -13.68
N SER A 292 -5.31 8.28 -14.23
CA SER A 292 -4.54 9.24 -13.45
C SER A 292 -4.49 10.61 -14.12
N TRP A 293 -4.20 11.66 -13.31
CA TRP A 293 -4.01 13.03 -13.80
C TRP A 293 -3.29 13.87 -12.74
N GLY A 294 -2.77 15.04 -13.13
CA GLY A 294 -1.96 15.92 -12.31
C GLY A 294 -0.49 15.91 -12.69
N ARG A 295 0.38 16.15 -11.71
CA ARG A 295 1.83 16.19 -11.83
C ARG A 295 2.41 14.84 -12.24
N ASN A 296 3.43 14.87 -13.16
CA ASN A 296 4.07 13.66 -13.69
C ASN A 296 5.60 13.74 -13.77
N TYR A 297 6.24 14.57 -12.96
CA TYR A 297 7.67 14.83 -13.04
C TYR A 297 8.54 13.57 -12.85
N PHE A 298 8.07 12.59 -12.08
CA PHE A 298 8.75 11.32 -11.82
C PHE A 298 8.09 10.11 -12.50
N GLY A 299 7.07 10.32 -13.34
CA GLY A 299 6.28 9.24 -13.95
C GLY A 299 5.19 8.68 -13.03
N GLN A 300 4.80 9.40 -11.98
CA GLN A 300 3.81 8.97 -10.98
C GLN A 300 2.41 8.76 -11.55
N LEU A 301 2.11 9.27 -12.75
CA LEU A 301 0.87 8.97 -13.46
C LEU A 301 0.86 7.57 -14.10
N GLY A 302 2.02 7.05 -14.47
CA GLY A 302 2.13 5.71 -15.07
C GLY A 302 1.75 5.63 -16.55
N ASP A 303 1.70 6.77 -17.27
CA ASP A 303 1.33 6.85 -18.68
C ASP A 303 2.49 6.68 -19.67
N GLY A 304 3.67 6.33 -19.16
CA GLY A 304 4.90 6.18 -19.96
C GLY A 304 5.61 7.49 -20.29
N THR A 305 5.15 8.62 -19.73
CA THR A 305 5.71 9.96 -20.00
C THR A 305 6.13 10.66 -18.70
N PHE A 306 6.69 11.87 -18.83
CA PHE A 306 6.95 12.82 -17.74
C PHE A 306 6.08 14.08 -17.87
N VAL A 307 5.00 14.01 -18.63
CA VAL A 307 4.15 15.18 -18.96
C VAL A 307 2.94 15.21 -18.05
N ASP A 308 2.73 16.32 -17.35
CA ASP A 308 1.55 16.56 -16.52
C ASP A 308 0.26 16.45 -17.36
N LYS A 309 -0.82 15.99 -16.75
CA LYS A 309 -2.13 15.85 -17.36
C LYS A 309 -3.18 16.63 -16.58
N ASN A 310 -3.89 17.52 -17.22
CA ASN A 310 -4.96 18.30 -16.59
C ASN A 310 -6.37 17.69 -16.80
N THR A 311 -6.44 16.50 -17.40
CA THR A 311 -7.67 15.70 -17.53
C THR A 311 -7.38 14.24 -17.17
N PRO A 312 -8.38 13.50 -16.66
CA PRO A 312 -8.24 12.07 -16.44
C PRO A 312 -7.72 11.35 -17.69
N THR A 313 -6.60 10.66 -17.56
CA THR A 313 -5.89 9.95 -18.63
C THR A 313 -5.91 8.46 -18.33
N LEU A 314 -6.28 7.63 -19.32
CA LEU A 314 -6.30 6.17 -19.20
C LEU A 314 -4.87 5.63 -19.07
N ILE A 315 -4.61 4.86 -18.01
CA ILE A 315 -3.31 4.23 -17.74
C ILE A 315 -3.34 2.75 -18.13
N SER A 316 -4.42 2.06 -17.80
CA SER A 316 -4.63 0.67 -18.18
C SER A 316 -6.12 0.40 -18.41
N SER A 317 -6.40 -0.28 -19.51
CA SER A 317 -7.74 -0.79 -19.86
C SER A 317 -8.03 -2.17 -19.26
N ASP A 318 -7.10 -2.74 -18.49
CA ASP A 318 -7.38 -3.94 -17.69
C ASP A 318 -8.58 -3.67 -16.78
N ASN A 319 -9.46 -4.63 -16.67
CA ASN A 319 -10.74 -4.48 -15.97
C ASN A 319 -10.76 -5.08 -14.55
N ASN A 320 -9.59 -5.28 -13.96
CA ASN A 320 -9.43 -5.95 -12.68
C ASN A 320 -8.63 -5.15 -11.63
N TRP A 321 -8.47 -3.85 -11.84
CA TRP A 321 -7.92 -2.98 -10.81
C TRP A 321 -8.94 -2.79 -9.69
N GLU A 322 -8.50 -2.94 -8.42
CA GLU A 322 -9.38 -2.94 -7.24
C GLU A 322 -9.01 -1.88 -6.20
N THR A 323 -7.73 -1.79 -5.86
CA THR A 323 -7.23 -0.88 -4.83
C THR A 323 -6.10 -0.03 -5.37
N ILE A 324 -6.10 1.26 -5.02
CA ILE A 324 -5.09 2.24 -5.38
C ILE A 324 -4.61 3.00 -4.15
N SER A 325 -3.35 3.37 -4.13
CA SER A 325 -2.76 4.26 -3.11
C SER A 325 -1.79 5.22 -3.79
N ALA A 326 -2.04 6.50 -3.65
CA ALA A 326 -1.18 7.57 -4.17
C ALA A 326 -0.37 8.19 -3.03
N ALA A 327 0.92 8.31 -3.25
CA ALA A 327 1.90 8.87 -2.34
C ALA A 327 2.31 10.29 -2.73
N GLU A 328 3.48 10.75 -2.26
CA GLU A 328 4.05 12.03 -2.71
C GLU A 328 4.31 12.00 -4.23
N ASP A 329 5.16 11.10 -4.70
CA ASP A 329 5.60 10.99 -6.09
C ASP A 329 5.66 9.53 -6.60
N HIS A 330 5.02 8.57 -5.91
CA HIS A 330 4.89 7.20 -6.39
C HIS A 330 3.48 6.65 -6.14
N SER A 331 3.13 5.63 -6.88
CA SER A 331 1.80 5.04 -6.90
C SER A 331 1.86 3.54 -6.69
N LEU A 332 0.91 3.00 -5.96
CA LEU A 332 0.67 1.58 -5.77
C LEU A 332 -0.73 1.21 -6.24
N ALA A 333 -0.89 0.02 -6.80
CA ALA A 333 -2.21 -0.54 -7.09
C ALA A 333 -2.24 -2.06 -6.92
N LEU A 334 -3.39 -2.57 -6.49
CA LEU A 334 -3.68 -4.00 -6.46
C LEU A 334 -4.72 -4.34 -7.52
N LYS A 335 -4.53 -5.48 -8.17
CA LYS A 335 -5.57 -6.15 -8.94
C LYS A 335 -6.37 -7.12 -8.07
N SER A 336 -7.53 -7.53 -8.53
CA SER A 336 -8.43 -8.47 -7.82
C SER A 336 -7.82 -9.87 -7.60
N ASP A 337 -6.76 -10.21 -8.33
CA ASP A 337 -5.97 -11.42 -8.12
C ASP A 337 -4.89 -11.24 -7.03
N GLY A 338 -4.80 -10.06 -6.41
CA GLY A 338 -3.82 -9.70 -5.38
C GLY A 338 -2.44 -9.32 -5.91
N SER A 339 -2.28 -9.19 -7.22
CA SER A 339 -1.02 -8.71 -7.82
C SER A 339 -0.79 -7.25 -7.44
N LEU A 340 0.40 -6.94 -6.89
CA LEU A 340 0.83 -5.58 -6.57
C LEU A 340 1.58 -4.98 -7.75
N TYR A 341 1.23 -3.74 -8.07
CA TYR A 341 1.93 -2.90 -9.04
C TYR A 341 2.38 -1.59 -8.40
N ALA A 342 3.55 -1.09 -8.83
CA ALA A 342 4.09 0.19 -8.39
C ALA A 342 4.73 0.95 -9.56
N TRP A 343 4.71 2.29 -9.49
CA TRP A 343 5.34 3.17 -10.48
C TRP A 343 5.57 4.57 -9.90
N GLY A 344 6.33 5.42 -10.64
CA GLY A 344 6.75 6.74 -10.20
C GLY A 344 8.16 6.74 -9.64
N TYR A 345 8.41 7.60 -8.67
CA TYR A 345 9.69 7.81 -8.01
C TYR A 345 10.16 6.59 -7.22
N ASN A 346 11.49 6.26 -7.31
CA ASN A 346 12.06 5.05 -6.70
C ASN A 346 13.47 5.22 -6.12
N TYR A 347 13.91 6.42 -5.83
CA TYR A 347 15.28 6.66 -5.35
C TYR A 347 15.63 5.91 -4.06
N TYR A 348 14.64 5.69 -3.18
CA TYR A 348 14.81 4.98 -1.92
C TYR A 348 14.31 3.54 -1.95
N GLY A 349 13.92 3.02 -3.13
CA GLY A 349 13.33 1.68 -3.27
C GLY A 349 11.85 1.60 -2.89
N GLN A 350 11.13 2.73 -2.88
CA GLN A 350 9.72 2.80 -2.47
C GLN A 350 8.75 2.05 -3.39
N LEU A 351 9.18 1.67 -4.59
CA LEU A 351 8.40 0.79 -5.45
C LEU A 351 8.47 -0.68 -5.04
N GLY A 352 9.57 -1.10 -4.38
CA GLY A 352 9.73 -2.47 -3.88
C GLY A 352 10.13 -3.49 -4.94
N ASP A 353 10.67 -3.06 -6.08
CA ASP A 353 11.07 -3.91 -7.20
C ASP A 353 12.53 -4.42 -7.13
N GLY A 354 13.23 -4.14 -6.02
CA GLY A 354 14.65 -4.46 -5.82
C GLY A 354 15.60 -3.52 -6.57
N THR A 355 15.10 -2.37 -7.05
CA THR A 355 15.89 -1.34 -7.73
C THR A 355 15.67 0.04 -7.11
N ASN A 356 16.49 1.02 -7.53
CA ASN A 356 16.31 2.43 -7.22
C ASN A 356 16.03 3.25 -8.50
N VAL A 357 15.36 2.64 -9.47
CA VAL A 357 15.07 3.23 -10.77
C VAL A 357 13.58 3.52 -10.90
N ASN A 358 13.22 4.76 -11.22
CA ASN A 358 11.84 5.18 -11.47
C ASN A 358 11.18 4.33 -12.56
N LYS A 359 9.89 4.06 -12.40
CA LYS A 359 9.06 3.36 -13.40
C LYS A 359 8.00 4.30 -13.93
N LEU A 360 7.90 4.39 -15.24
CA LEU A 360 6.95 5.28 -15.93
C LEU A 360 5.60 4.62 -16.22
N VAL A 361 5.50 3.31 -15.96
CA VAL A 361 4.29 2.51 -16.18
C VAL A 361 4.07 1.58 -15.00
N PRO A 362 2.83 1.16 -14.71
CA PRO A 362 2.56 0.16 -13.68
C PRO A 362 3.45 -1.08 -13.88
N THR A 363 4.33 -1.34 -12.92
CA THR A 363 5.30 -2.43 -12.93
C THR A 363 4.96 -3.41 -11.82
N ILE A 364 4.86 -4.70 -12.16
CA ILE A 364 4.53 -5.74 -11.18
C ILE A 364 5.62 -5.87 -10.12
N ILE A 365 5.21 -5.93 -8.86
CA ILE A 365 6.10 -6.18 -7.74
C ILE A 365 5.96 -7.63 -7.35
N ASN A 366 7.06 -8.38 -7.47
CA ASN A 366 7.08 -9.79 -7.10
C ASN A 366 6.93 -9.94 -5.57
N CYS A 367 5.73 -10.29 -5.16
CA CYS A 367 5.41 -10.55 -3.75
C CYS A 367 5.80 -11.97 -3.29
N SER A 368 6.08 -12.85 -4.20
CA SER A 368 6.75 -14.09 -3.87
C SER A 368 8.19 -13.74 -3.50
N ILE A 369 8.37 -13.29 -2.25
CA ILE A 369 9.61 -13.65 -1.60
C ILE A 369 9.57 -15.17 -1.65
N LEU A 370 10.35 -15.74 -2.54
CA LEU A 370 10.96 -17.01 -2.20
C LEU A 370 11.57 -16.74 -0.83
N ASN A 371 10.81 -17.05 0.23
CA ASN A 371 11.39 -17.16 1.55
C ASN A 371 12.50 -18.18 1.33
N VAL A 372 13.68 -17.69 1.05
CA VAL A 372 14.88 -18.38 1.44
C VAL A 372 14.78 -18.30 2.96
N SER A 373 13.90 -19.11 3.55
CA SER A 373 14.08 -19.50 4.92
C SER A 373 15.54 -19.95 4.88
N THR A 374 16.40 -19.10 5.42
CA THR A 374 17.76 -19.52 5.72
C THR A 374 17.56 -20.69 6.65
N PHE A 375 17.42 -21.83 6.02
CA PHE A 375 17.39 -23.10 6.69
C PHE A 375 18.70 -23.12 7.46
N LEU A 376 18.62 -23.01 8.76
CA LEU A 376 19.76 -23.15 9.64
C LEU A 376 20.27 -24.63 9.69
N ASP A 377 19.86 -25.44 8.73
CA ASP A 377 20.49 -26.74 8.55
C ASP A 377 21.86 -26.54 7.89
N LYS A 378 22.84 -26.30 8.73
CA LYS A 378 24.25 -26.24 8.33
C LYS A 378 24.74 -27.53 7.67
N SER A 379 23.92 -28.57 7.62
CA SER A 379 24.24 -29.87 7.01
C SER A 379 23.84 -29.96 5.55
N LEU A 380 22.99 -29.02 5.02
CA LEU A 380 22.55 -29.02 3.62
C LEU A 380 23.57 -28.27 2.76
N ILE A 381 24.24 -28.96 1.88
CA ILE A 381 25.23 -28.41 0.95
C ILE A 381 24.80 -28.74 -0.48
N VAL A 382 24.78 -27.72 -1.37
CA VAL A 382 24.49 -27.88 -2.79
C VAL A 382 25.70 -27.42 -3.62
N PHE A 383 26.19 -28.30 -4.47
CA PHE A 383 27.40 -28.06 -5.28
C PHE A 383 27.42 -28.88 -6.58
N PRO A 384 28.19 -28.46 -7.59
CA PRO A 384 28.85 -27.16 -7.72
C PRO A 384 27.83 -26.05 -8.00
N ASN A 385 28.21 -24.82 -7.77
CA ASN A 385 27.44 -23.65 -8.16
C ASN A 385 28.43 -22.53 -8.51
N PRO A 386 28.62 -22.15 -9.78
CA PRO A 386 27.86 -22.57 -10.98
C PRO A 386 27.94 -24.05 -11.32
N VAL A 387 26.92 -24.53 -12.06
CA VAL A 387 26.77 -25.95 -12.43
C VAL A 387 26.67 -26.12 -13.94
N LYS A 388 27.33 -27.18 -14.48
CA LYS A 388 27.28 -27.51 -15.92
C LYS A 388 26.29 -28.63 -16.23
N THR A 389 26.34 -29.73 -15.51
CA THR A 389 25.55 -30.91 -15.83
C THR A 389 24.78 -31.48 -14.63
N VAL A 390 25.40 -31.55 -13.48
CA VAL A 390 24.85 -32.23 -12.29
C VAL A 390 24.94 -31.33 -11.05
N VAL A 391 23.81 -31.14 -10.38
CA VAL A 391 23.74 -30.55 -9.05
C VAL A 391 23.74 -31.65 -8.01
N ASN A 392 24.66 -31.59 -7.05
CA ASN A 392 24.73 -32.53 -5.91
C ASN A 392 24.18 -31.85 -4.67
N ILE A 393 23.43 -32.63 -3.88
CA ILE A 393 22.85 -32.22 -2.62
C ILE A 393 23.36 -33.15 -1.54
N GLN A 394 24.09 -32.61 -0.57
CA GLN A 394 24.45 -33.33 0.64
C GLN A 394 23.56 -32.90 1.78
N SER A 395 22.95 -33.83 2.50
CA SER A 395 22.09 -33.56 3.65
C SER A 395 22.21 -34.67 4.69
N GLN A 396 22.26 -34.29 5.98
CA GLN A 396 22.13 -35.21 7.09
C GLN A 396 20.68 -35.62 7.33
N ASN A 397 19.71 -34.84 6.80
CA ASN A 397 18.28 -35.07 6.94
C ASN A 397 17.71 -35.69 5.67
N HIS A 398 16.62 -36.45 5.83
CA HIS A 398 15.94 -37.05 4.67
C HIS A 398 15.37 -35.96 3.75
N VAL A 399 15.72 -36.01 2.46
CA VAL A 399 15.16 -35.15 1.41
C VAL A 399 13.99 -35.89 0.76
N TYR A 400 12.79 -35.33 0.85
CA TYR A 400 11.60 -35.95 0.26
C TYR A 400 11.34 -35.50 -1.17
N ILE A 401 11.54 -34.20 -1.45
CA ILE A 401 11.21 -33.58 -2.73
C ILE A 401 12.30 -32.59 -3.11
N THR A 402 12.70 -32.59 -4.36
CA THR A 402 13.43 -31.50 -5.02
C THR A 402 12.62 -30.95 -6.19
N GLU A 403 12.49 -29.63 -6.26
CA GLU A 403 11.79 -28.92 -7.32
C GLU A 403 12.73 -27.86 -7.91
N ILE A 404 12.91 -27.82 -9.23
CA ILE A 404 13.66 -26.76 -9.91
C ILE A 404 12.69 -25.85 -10.66
N ILE A 405 12.76 -24.56 -10.38
CA ILE A 405 11.96 -23.53 -11.05
C ILE A 405 12.86 -22.52 -11.75
N ASP A 406 12.35 -21.92 -12.84
CA ASP A 406 13.01 -20.82 -13.53
C ASP A 406 12.81 -19.47 -12.78
N VAL A 407 13.38 -18.40 -13.33
CA VAL A 407 13.28 -17.03 -12.77
C VAL A 407 11.85 -16.47 -12.78
N ASN A 408 10.94 -17.07 -13.56
CA ASN A 408 9.54 -16.69 -13.65
C ASN A 408 8.66 -17.53 -12.71
N GLY A 409 9.26 -18.43 -11.90
CA GLY A 409 8.55 -19.33 -11.00
C GLY A 409 7.94 -20.57 -11.67
N ARG A 410 8.20 -20.79 -12.97
CA ARG A 410 7.69 -21.96 -13.69
C ARG A 410 8.48 -23.21 -13.27
N GLU A 411 7.78 -24.28 -12.86
CA GLU A 411 8.36 -25.58 -12.57
C GLU A 411 9.01 -26.15 -13.83
N ILE A 412 10.31 -26.51 -13.70
CA ILE A 412 11.10 -27.15 -14.76
C ILE A 412 11.26 -28.63 -14.47
N MET A 413 11.45 -28.99 -13.19
CA MET A 413 11.64 -30.36 -12.75
C MET A 413 11.13 -30.55 -11.33
N LEU A 414 10.37 -31.62 -11.08
CA LEU A 414 9.97 -32.08 -9.76
C LEU A 414 10.42 -33.53 -9.58
N THR A 415 11.09 -33.84 -8.48
CA THR A 415 11.55 -35.20 -8.16
C THR A 415 11.22 -35.54 -6.72
N GLU A 416 10.53 -36.68 -6.51
CA GLU A 416 10.30 -37.27 -5.21
C GLU A 416 11.40 -38.28 -4.88
N HIS A 417 11.87 -38.25 -3.63
CA HIS A 417 12.97 -39.10 -3.16
C HIS A 417 12.51 -40.00 -2.01
N ASN A 418 12.75 -41.30 -2.15
CA ASN A 418 12.40 -42.33 -1.15
C ASN A 418 13.61 -42.83 -0.38
N LYS A 419 14.77 -42.18 -0.53
CA LYS A 419 16.02 -42.59 0.14
C LYS A 419 16.67 -41.43 0.86
N SER A 420 17.26 -41.69 2.03
CA SER A 420 18.12 -40.74 2.73
C SER A 420 19.54 -40.79 2.17
N GLY A 421 20.25 -39.66 2.19
CA GLY A 421 21.65 -39.53 1.77
C GLY A 421 21.85 -38.51 0.65
N ASP A 422 23.06 -38.51 0.10
CA ASP A 422 23.44 -37.58 -0.97
C ASP A 422 22.65 -37.85 -2.24
N LEU A 423 22.15 -36.75 -2.88
CA LEU A 423 21.38 -36.80 -4.09
C LEU A 423 22.10 -36.07 -5.23
N SER A 424 21.85 -36.51 -6.46
CA SER A 424 22.37 -35.85 -7.66
C SER A 424 21.23 -35.61 -8.67
N ILE A 425 21.12 -34.40 -9.16
CA ILE A 425 20.09 -33.98 -10.13
C ILE A 425 20.80 -33.62 -11.43
N ASN A 426 20.46 -34.32 -12.51
CA ASN A 426 20.96 -33.98 -13.85
C ASN A 426 20.18 -32.79 -14.41
N ILE A 427 20.90 -31.73 -14.81
CA ILE A 427 20.35 -30.53 -15.45
C ILE A 427 21.07 -30.22 -16.77
N GLU A 428 21.66 -31.23 -17.40
CA GLU A 428 22.43 -31.09 -18.64
C GLU A 428 21.61 -30.44 -19.76
N ASP A 429 20.33 -30.81 -19.88
CA ASP A 429 19.41 -30.32 -20.90
C ASP A 429 18.81 -28.92 -20.59
N PHE A 430 19.15 -28.33 -19.44
CA PHE A 430 18.65 -27.00 -19.09
C PHE A 430 19.42 -25.92 -19.85
N GLN A 431 18.75 -24.86 -20.24
CA GLN A 431 19.39 -23.69 -20.84
C GLN A 431 20.28 -22.98 -19.81
N ASN A 432 21.36 -22.34 -20.27
CA ASN A 432 22.19 -21.54 -19.41
C ASN A 432 21.35 -20.40 -18.79
N GLY A 433 21.51 -20.21 -17.49
CA GLY A 433 20.71 -19.21 -16.77
C GLY A 433 20.57 -19.50 -15.30
N LEU A 434 19.74 -18.68 -14.67
CA LEU A 434 19.46 -18.74 -13.24
C LEU A 434 18.23 -19.60 -12.96
N TYR A 435 18.36 -20.49 -11.97
CA TYR A 435 17.30 -21.37 -11.48
C TYR A 435 17.26 -21.35 -9.96
N PHE A 436 16.13 -21.79 -9.39
CA PHE A 436 15.98 -22.00 -7.95
C PHE A 436 15.66 -23.46 -7.67
N LEU A 437 16.47 -24.07 -6.82
CA LEU A 437 16.29 -25.44 -6.34
C LEU A 437 15.59 -25.39 -4.97
N LYS A 438 14.34 -25.83 -4.92
CA LYS A 438 13.60 -26.04 -3.68
C LYS A 438 13.83 -27.46 -3.18
N ILE A 439 14.14 -27.61 -1.91
CA ILE A 439 14.42 -28.89 -1.26
C ILE A 439 13.52 -29.01 -0.04
N LYS A 440 12.72 -30.07 0.02
CA LYS A 440 11.89 -30.41 1.17
C LYS A 440 12.53 -31.54 1.98
N THR A 441 12.81 -31.29 3.25
CA THR A 441 13.37 -32.25 4.17
C THR A 441 12.41 -32.55 5.34
N GLU A 442 12.75 -33.53 6.21
CA GLU A 442 11.96 -33.83 7.40
C GLU A 442 11.89 -32.70 8.43
N ILE A 443 12.85 -31.76 8.40
CA ILE A 443 12.91 -30.64 9.33
C ILE A 443 12.46 -29.32 8.69
N GLY A 444 12.09 -29.29 7.37
CA GLY A 444 11.54 -28.14 6.67
C GLY A 444 11.94 -28.02 5.20
N ASN A 445 11.80 -26.83 4.63
CA ASN A 445 12.08 -26.54 3.23
C ASN A 445 13.27 -25.59 3.07
N ALA A 446 14.10 -25.81 2.05
CA ALA A 446 15.19 -24.92 1.64
C ALA A 446 15.02 -24.51 0.18
N ILE A 447 15.46 -23.30 -0.18
CA ILE A 447 15.55 -22.84 -1.57
C ILE A 447 16.96 -22.34 -1.82
N ILE A 448 17.61 -22.85 -2.85
CA ILE A 448 18.97 -22.52 -3.19
C ILE A 448 19.04 -22.03 -4.63
N LYS A 449 19.67 -20.88 -4.82
CA LYS A 449 19.94 -20.32 -6.14
C LYS A 449 21.04 -21.12 -6.83
N ILE A 450 20.78 -21.59 -8.05
CA ILE A 450 21.77 -22.30 -8.88
C ILE A 450 21.96 -21.56 -10.22
N LEU A 451 23.22 -21.42 -10.65
CA LEU A 451 23.59 -20.85 -11.93
C LEU A 451 24.01 -21.96 -12.86
N LYS A 452 23.26 -22.19 -13.96
CA LYS A 452 23.60 -23.13 -15.04
C LYS A 452 24.49 -22.44 -16.07
N GLU A 453 25.67 -23.04 -16.37
CA GLU A 453 26.65 -22.61 -17.37
C GLU A 453 26.80 -23.61 -18.50
#